data_598994d02ddfaf5afabc910c9e948fbc
#
_entry.id   598994d02ddfaf5afabc910c9e948fbc
#
_cell.length_a   1.000
_cell.length_b   1.000
_cell.length_c   1.000
_cell.angle_alpha   90.00
_cell.angle_beta   90.00
_cell.angle_gamma   90.00
#
_symmetry.space_group_name_H-M   'P 1'
#
loop_
_entity.id
_entity.type
_entity.pdbx_description
1 polymer ?
#
loop_
_entity_poly.entity_id
_entity_poly.type
_entity_poly.pdbx_seq_one_letter_code
_entity_poly.pdbx_strand_id
1 'polypeptide(L)'
;MDLSGTRLLKANRATVWAHLNDADTLRAAIPGCETLTGSSEEGFEAVVKQKVGPVKATFKGKVTLSDITPAESYTIAGEGTGGVAGFAKGGAKVWLSDNEGGTELSYTMEAKVGGKLAQLGGRIIDSFARKMADQFFDNFQEQIDGPLDPETDADASPAA
;
A
#
# COMPACT_ATOMS: atom_id res chain seq x y z
N MET A 1 -16.26 5.35 -0.46
CA MET A 1 -15.06 6.19 -0.58
C MET A 1 -14.23 5.68 -1.73
N ASP A 2 -13.87 6.57 -2.62
CA ASP A 2 -13.07 6.21 -3.79
C ASP A 2 -11.81 7.06 -3.84
N LEU A 3 -10.72 6.45 -4.22
CA LEU A 3 -9.42 7.12 -4.29
C LEU A 3 -8.68 6.61 -5.52
N SER A 4 -7.97 7.48 -6.21
CA SER A 4 -7.14 7.07 -7.32
C SER A 4 -5.89 7.92 -7.35
N GLY A 5 -4.85 7.42 -7.98
CA GLY A 5 -3.61 8.16 -8.09
C GLY A 5 -2.61 7.50 -9.01
N THR A 6 -1.52 8.19 -9.21
CA THR A 6 -0.43 7.74 -10.05
C THR A 6 0.88 8.10 -9.37
N ARG A 7 1.87 7.23 -9.48
CA ARG A 7 3.20 7.47 -8.91
C ARG A 7 4.27 7.06 -9.92
N LEU A 8 5.28 7.89 -10.08
CA LEU A 8 6.41 7.55 -10.95
C LEU A 8 7.53 6.99 -10.10
N LEU A 9 8.01 5.81 -10.48
CA LEU A 9 9.06 5.10 -9.76
C LEU A 9 10.26 4.92 -10.67
N LYS A 10 11.46 4.97 -10.12
CA LYS A 10 12.67 4.87 -10.92
C LYS A 10 12.99 3.44 -11.32
N ALA A 11 12.55 2.47 -10.55
CA ALA A 11 12.81 1.07 -10.84
C ALA A 11 11.98 0.59 -12.04
N ASN A 12 12.45 -0.44 -12.72
CA ASN A 12 11.70 -1.01 -13.84
C ASN A 12 10.51 -1.83 -13.34
N ARG A 13 9.62 -2.20 -14.26
CA ARG A 13 8.39 -2.91 -13.89
C ARG A 13 8.63 -4.21 -13.14
N ALA A 14 9.62 -4.97 -13.53
CA ALA A 14 9.91 -6.24 -12.87
C ALA A 14 10.32 -6.03 -11.42
N THR A 15 11.13 -5.02 -11.16
CA THR A 15 11.57 -4.69 -9.80
C THR A 15 10.41 -4.17 -8.97
N VAL A 16 9.60 -3.29 -9.53
CA VAL A 16 8.43 -2.77 -8.82
C VAL A 16 7.48 -3.91 -8.47
N TRP A 17 7.25 -4.81 -9.43
CA TRP A 17 6.37 -5.94 -9.24
C TRP A 17 6.86 -6.86 -8.11
N ALA A 18 8.16 -7.16 -8.11
CA ALA A 18 8.72 -8.02 -7.09
C ALA A 18 8.52 -7.42 -5.69
N HIS A 19 8.71 -6.12 -5.55
CA HIS A 19 8.54 -5.46 -4.27
C HIS A 19 7.06 -5.35 -3.85
N LEU A 20 6.15 -5.18 -4.80
CA LEU A 20 4.73 -5.14 -4.48
C LEU A 20 4.22 -6.48 -3.93
N ASN A 21 4.94 -7.55 -4.22
CA ASN A 21 4.56 -8.88 -3.76
C ASN A 21 5.47 -9.40 -2.63
N ASP A 22 6.31 -8.55 -2.09
CA ASP A 22 7.25 -8.92 -1.05
C ASP A 22 6.75 -8.47 0.32
N ALA A 23 6.56 -9.42 1.23
CA ALA A 23 6.01 -9.13 2.54
C ALA A 23 6.87 -8.15 3.34
N ASP A 24 8.19 -8.25 3.27
CA ASP A 24 9.07 -7.36 4.02
C ASP A 24 8.99 -5.93 3.51
N THR A 25 8.94 -5.76 2.19
CA THR A 25 8.79 -4.43 1.59
C THR A 25 7.46 -3.81 2.00
N LEU A 26 6.38 -4.59 1.93
CA LEU A 26 5.06 -4.10 2.28
C LEU A 26 4.97 -3.73 3.76
N ARG A 27 5.55 -4.55 4.63
CA ARG A 27 5.55 -4.26 6.04
C ARG A 27 6.26 -2.94 6.34
N ALA A 28 7.37 -2.70 5.68
CA ALA A 28 8.12 -1.45 5.87
C ALA A 28 7.39 -0.24 5.28
N ALA A 29 6.60 -0.45 4.23
CA ALA A 29 5.92 0.65 3.55
C ALA A 29 4.59 1.05 4.21
N ILE A 30 3.88 0.11 4.82
CA ILE A 30 2.59 0.40 5.41
C ILE A 30 2.77 1.11 6.76
N PRO A 31 2.29 2.35 6.90
CA PRO A 31 2.45 3.08 8.16
C PRO A 31 1.77 2.34 9.31
N GLY A 32 2.49 2.19 10.42
CA GLY A 32 1.94 1.54 11.61
C GLY A 32 1.86 0.02 11.56
N CYS A 33 2.38 -0.59 10.50
CA CYS A 33 2.32 -2.05 10.37
C CYS A 33 3.29 -2.70 11.32
N GLU A 34 2.78 -3.55 12.20
CA GLU A 34 3.60 -4.27 13.16
C GLU A 34 4.04 -5.61 12.62
N THR A 35 3.14 -6.32 11.96
CA THR A 35 3.46 -7.61 11.35
C THR A 35 2.75 -7.71 10.02
N LEU A 36 3.36 -8.43 9.10
CA LEU A 36 2.75 -8.74 7.81
C LEU A 36 3.34 -10.05 7.34
N THR A 37 2.47 -11.04 7.10
CA THR A 37 2.89 -12.37 6.69
C THR A 37 2.07 -12.83 5.50
N GLY A 38 2.56 -13.82 4.81
CA GLY A 38 1.84 -14.41 3.68
C GLY A 38 2.57 -14.21 2.37
N SER A 39 1.84 -14.43 1.29
CA SER A 39 2.38 -14.33 -0.05
C SER A 39 1.31 -13.87 -1.03
N SER A 40 1.71 -13.52 -2.24
CA SER A 40 0.75 -13.14 -3.26
C SER A 40 -0.18 -14.30 -3.63
N GLU A 41 0.26 -15.53 -3.45
CA GLU A 41 -0.57 -16.68 -3.76
C GLU A 41 -1.56 -17.01 -2.67
N GLU A 42 -1.16 -16.92 -1.43
CA GLU A 42 -2.01 -17.27 -0.30
C GLU A 42 -2.71 -16.08 0.32
N GLY A 43 -2.31 -14.91 -0.04
CA GLY A 43 -2.82 -13.70 0.58
C GLY A 43 -1.92 -13.24 1.72
N PHE A 44 -2.13 -12.01 2.14
CA PHE A 44 -1.34 -11.42 3.22
C PHE A 44 -2.22 -11.16 4.42
N GLU A 45 -1.63 -11.27 5.61
CA GLU A 45 -2.30 -10.91 6.86
C GLU A 45 -1.42 -9.90 7.57
N ALA A 46 -2.02 -8.88 8.12
CA ALA A 46 -1.28 -7.80 8.75
C ALA A 46 -1.92 -7.34 10.04
N VAL A 47 -1.09 -6.82 10.94
CA VAL A 47 -1.55 -6.15 12.14
C VAL A 47 -1.02 -4.72 12.05
N VAL A 48 -1.93 -3.76 12.07
CA VAL A 48 -1.58 -2.35 11.82
C VAL A 48 -2.19 -1.49 12.92
N LYS A 49 -1.38 -0.65 13.55
CA LYS A 49 -1.88 0.32 14.52
C LYS A 49 -2.11 1.64 13.82
N GLN A 50 -3.30 2.20 13.97
CA GLN A 50 -3.63 3.48 13.36
C GLN A 50 -4.50 4.33 14.27
N LYS A 51 -4.43 5.63 14.03
CA LYS A 51 -5.30 6.58 14.67
C LYS A 51 -6.05 7.33 13.57
N VAL A 52 -7.36 7.20 13.54
CA VAL A 52 -8.21 7.82 12.54
C VAL A 52 -9.06 8.84 13.28
N GLY A 53 -8.72 10.12 13.17
CA GLY A 53 -9.34 11.14 13.99
C GLY A 53 -9.10 10.81 15.47
N PRO A 54 -10.14 10.77 16.29
CA PRO A 54 -9.98 10.42 17.70
C PRO A 54 -9.97 8.91 17.95
N VAL A 55 -10.18 8.09 16.93
CA VAL A 55 -10.29 6.62 17.08
C VAL A 55 -8.92 5.98 16.92
N LYS A 56 -8.41 5.40 17.99
CA LYS A 56 -7.11 4.75 17.98
C LYS A 56 -7.33 3.26 18.16
N ALA A 57 -6.78 2.45 17.28
CA ALA A 57 -7.02 1.02 17.34
C ALA A 57 -5.92 0.22 16.65
N THR A 58 -5.89 -1.08 16.98
CA THR A 58 -5.07 -2.04 16.28
C THR A 58 -6.00 -2.81 15.35
N PHE A 59 -5.71 -2.75 14.06
CA PHE A 59 -6.51 -3.41 13.04
C PHE A 59 -5.82 -4.69 12.59
N LYS A 60 -6.60 -5.75 12.43
CA LYS A 60 -6.12 -6.98 11.83
C LYS A 60 -6.70 -7.06 10.44
N GLY A 61 -5.85 -7.14 9.46
CA GLY A 61 -6.26 -7.09 8.06
C GLY A 61 -5.88 -8.33 7.30
N LYS A 62 -6.64 -8.61 6.26
CA LYS A 62 -6.37 -9.70 5.34
C LYS A 62 -6.53 -9.18 3.93
N VAL A 63 -5.58 -9.52 3.07
CA VAL A 63 -5.57 -9.04 1.69
C VAL A 63 -5.36 -10.24 0.77
N THR A 64 -6.17 -10.33 -0.28
CA THR A 64 -6.01 -11.36 -1.29
C THR A 64 -5.81 -10.69 -2.65
N LEU A 65 -5.03 -11.33 -3.50
CA LEU A 65 -4.74 -10.83 -4.84
C LEU A 65 -5.43 -11.70 -5.87
N SER A 66 -5.90 -11.08 -6.95
CA SER A 66 -6.55 -11.81 -8.04
C SER A 66 -6.29 -11.10 -9.36
N ASP A 67 -6.72 -11.71 -10.45
CA ASP A 67 -6.60 -11.15 -11.80
C ASP A 67 -5.17 -10.70 -12.08
N ILE A 68 -4.20 -11.51 -11.68
CA ILE A 68 -2.80 -11.14 -11.77
C ILE A 68 -2.26 -11.32 -13.17
N THR A 69 -1.77 -10.23 -13.76
CA THR A 69 -0.96 -10.28 -14.98
C THR A 69 0.42 -9.81 -14.56
N PRO A 70 1.40 -10.71 -14.43
CA PRO A 70 2.69 -10.36 -13.84
C PRO A 70 3.34 -9.15 -14.48
N ALA A 71 3.84 -8.26 -13.61
CA ALA A 71 4.50 -7.01 -13.98
C ALA A 71 3.61 -6.03 -14.73
N GLU A 72 2.30 -6.28 -14.80
CA GLU A 72 1.37 -5.38 -15.49
C GLU A 72 0.23 -4.92 -14.61
N SER A 73 -0.50 -5.82 -13.98
CA SER A 73 -1.64 -5.42 -13.18
C SER A 73 -2.11 -6.52 -12.24
N TYR A 74 -2.87 -6.14 -11.22
CA TYR A 74 -3.55 -7.08 -10.35
C TYR A 74 -4.67 -6.37 -9.59
N THR A 75 -5.54 -7.17 -9.00
CA THR A 75 -6.64 -6.69 -8.19
C THR A 75 -6.40 -7.11 -6.74
N ILE A 76 -6.63 -6.20 -5.82
CA ILE A 76 -6.47 -6.44 -4.39
C ILE A 76 -7.85 -6.38 -3.75
N ALA A 77 -8.15 -7.34 -2.90
CA ALA A 77 -9.33 -7.29 -2.06
C ALA A 77 -8.87 -7.38 -0.62
N GLY A 78 -9.35 -6.52 0.23
CA GLY A 78 -8.88 -6.46 1.61
C GLY A 78 -9.98 -6.12 2.59
N GLU A 79 -9.77 -6.56 3.82
CA GLU A 79 -10.64 -6.21 4.91
C GLU A 79 -9.83 -6.16 6.19
N GLY A 80 -10.24 -5.30 7.11
CA GLY A 80 -9.58 -5.17 8.39
C GLY A 80 -10.58 -4.87 9.47
N THR A 81 -10.35 -5.40 10.67
CA THR A 81 -11.22 -5.16 11.80
C THR A 81 -10.42 -4.64 12.98
N GLY A 82 -10.97 -3.67 13.68
CA GLY A 82 -10.37 -3.08 14.87
C GLY A 82 -11.22 -3.26 16.10
N GLY A 83 -12.01 -4.31 16.16
CA GLY A 83 -12.89 -4.56 17.29
C GLY A 83 -13.92 -3.46 17.45
N VAL A 84 -13.97 -2.85 18.63
CA VAL A 84 -14.96 -1.81 18.89
C VAL A 84 -14.75 -0.57 18.01
N ALA A 85 -13.58 -0.39 17.44
CA ALA A 85 -13.33 0.74 16.55
C ALA A 85 -14.06 0.61 15.23
N GLY A 86 -14.37 -0.64 14.83
CA GLY A 86 -15.09 -0.86 13.58
C GLY A 86 -14.27 -1.65 12.58
N PHE A 87 -14.65 -1.53 11.32
CA PHE A 87 -14.00 -2.30 10.26
C PHE A 87 -13.90 -1.48 8.98
N ALA A 88 -13.04 -1.95 8.10
CA ALA A 88 -12.92 -1.42 6.75
C ALA A 88 -12.83 -2.57 5.77
N LYS A 89 -13.41 -2.42 4.59
CA LYS A 89 -13.42 -3.44 3.56
C LYS A 89 -13.36 -2.75 2.22
N GLY A 90 -12.58 -3.28 1.31
CA GLY A 90 -12.51 -2.66 0.00
C GLY A 90 -11.64 -3.40 -0.97
N GLY A 91 -11.39 -2.77 -2.09
CA GLY A 91 -10.57 -3.32 -3.13
C GLY A 91 -9.81 -2.23 -3.88
N ALA A 92 -8.81 -2.68 -4.61
CA ALA A 92 -8.02 -1.77 -5.42
C ALA A 92 -7.56 -2.49 -6.68
N LYS A 93 -7.32 -1.72 -7.72
CA LYS A 93 -6.71 -2.24 -8.92
C LYS A 93 -5.45 -1.43 -9.19
N VAL A 94 -4.39 -2.14 -9.53
CA VAL A 94 -3.07 -1.53 -9.73
C VAL A 94 -2.56 -1.89 -11.11
N TRP A 95 -2.04 -0.90 -11.83
CA TRP A 95 -1.45 -1.10 -13.14
C TRP A 95 -0.04 -0.54 -13.16
N LEU A 96 0.85 -1.23 -13.85
CA LEU A 96 2.21 -0.76 -14.08
C LEU A 96 2.43 -0.59 -15.57
N SER A 97 3.02 0.53 -15.97
CA SER A 97 3.41 0.74 -17.35
C SER A 97 4.81 1.30 -17.41
N ASP A 98 5.50 1.07 -18.52
CA ASP A 98 6.84 1.60 -18.68
C ASP A 98 6.76 3.12 -18.84
N ASN A 99 7.72 3.79 -18.26
CA ASN A 99 7.81 5.23 -18.36
C ASN A 99 9.27 5.57 -18.57
N GLU A 100 9.53 6.69 -19.20
CA GLU A 100 10.89 7.11 -19.40
C GLU A 100 11.54 7.26 -18.04
N GLY A 101 12.57 6.52 -17.77
CA GLY A 101 13.25 6.55 -16.49
C GLY A 101 12.69 5.61 -15.44
N GLY A 102 11.75 4.74 -15.78
CA GLY A 102 11.24 3.81 -14.78
C GLY A 102 9.85 3.26 -15.07
N THR A 103 8.99 3.33 -14.08
CA THR A 103 7.64 2.76 -14.13
C THR A 103 6.62 3.75 -13.65
N GLU A 104 5.49 3.79 -14.32
CA GLU A 104 4.34 4.54 -13.84
C GLU A 104 3.38 3.54 -13.19
N LEU A 105 3.09 3.75 -11.91
CA LEU A 105 2.13 2.93 -11.19
C LEU A 105 0.85 3.75 -11.07
N SER A 106 -0.26 3.16 -11.49
CA SER A 106 -1.57 3.79 -11.36
C SER A 106 -2.46 2.91 -10.53
N TYR A 107 -3.33 3.49 -9.75
CA TYR A 107 -4.25 2.69 -8.94
C TYR A 107 -5.61 3.36 -8.79
N THR A 108 -6.63 2.52 -8.61
CA THR A 108 -7.94 2.97 -8.16
C THR A 108 -8.31 2.11 -6.97
N MET A 109 -9.01 2.68 -6.02
CA MET A 109 -9.36 2.01 -4.80
C MET A 109 -10.75 2.43 -4.35
N GLU A 110 -11.50 1.50 -3.76
CA GLU A 110 -12.75 1.83 -3.12
C GLU A 110 -12.78 1.16 -1.77
N ALA A 111 -13.42 1.76 -0.80
CA ALA A 111 -13.50 1.21 0.54
C ALA A 111 -14.78 1.62 1.23
N LYS A 112 -15.22 0.77 2.15
CA LYS A 112 -16.36 1.04 3.02
C LYS A 112 -15.90 0.81 4.44
N VAL A 113 -16.39 1.64 5.34
CA VAL A 113 -16.07 1.51 6.76
C VAL A 113 -17.34 1.36 7.56
N GLY A 114 -17.25 0.71 8.72
CA GLY A 114 -18.39 0.53 9.62
C GLY A 114 -17.96 0.72 11.06
N GLY A 115 -18.93 0.71 11.97
CA GLY A 115 -18.70 0.89 13.40
C GLY A 115 -18.33 2.33 13.73
N LYS A 116 -17.48 2.52 14.71
CA LYS A 116 -17.10 3.88 15.12
C LYS A 116 -16.41 4.63 14.01
N LEU A 117 -15.67 3.95 13.16
CA LEU A 117 -15.02 4.63 12.02
C LEU A 117 -16.05 5.33 11.15
N ALA A 118 -17.17 4.67 10.87
CA ALA A 118 -18.19 5.26 10.01
C ALA A 118 -18.80 6.53 10.64
N GLN A 119 -18.80 6.62 11.95
CA GLN A 119 -19.37 7.76 12.64
C GLN A 119 -18.49 9.01 12.53
N LEU A 120 -17.25 8.86 12.10
CA LEU A 120 -16.37 10.00 11.92
C LEU A 120 -16.73 10.85 10.72
N GLY A 121 -17.47 10.28 9.76
CA GLY A 121 -17.90 10.98 8.57
C GLY A 121 -16.93 10.84 7.41
N GLY A 122 -17.44 11.03 6.21
CA GLY A 122 -16.67 10.81 5.00
C GLY A 122 -15.45 11.70 4.86
N ARG A 123 -15.54 12.94 5.33
CA ARG A 123 -14.41 13.87 5.19
C ARG A 123 -13.17 13.39 5.95
N ILE A 124 -13.37 12.92 7.19
CA ILE A 124 -12.25 12.42 7.99
C ILE A 124 -11.70 11.15 7.39
N ILE A 125 -12.58 10.24 6.95
CA ILE A 125 -12.17 8.98 6.35
C ILE A 125 -11.41 9.22 5.05
N ASP A 126 -11.89 10.11 4.18
CA ASP A 126 -11.23 10.41 2.92
C ASP A 126 -9.85 11.03 3.16
N SER A 127 -9.76 11.95 4.10
CA SER A 127 -8.50 12.60 4.41
C SER A 127 -7.50 11.58 4.95
N PHE A 128 -7.95 10.69 5.81
CA PHE A 128 -7.08 9.64 6.36
C PHE A 128 -6.60 8.71 5.25
N ALA A 129 -7.49 8.28 4.37
CA ALA A 129 -7.14 7.36 3.29
C ALA A 129 -6.11 7.96 2.33
N ARG A 130 -6.28 9.25 1.97
CA ARG A 130 -5.33 9.91 1.09
C ARG A 130 -3.95 10.00 1.74
N LYS A 131 -3.92 10.33 3.02
CA LYS A 131 -2.66 10.44 3.74
C LYS A 131 -1.97 9.08 3.84
N MET A 132 -2.75 8.02 4.10
CA MET A 132 -2.20 6.67 4.18
C MET A 132 -1.62 6.25 2.82
N ALA A 133 -2.32 6.52 1.73
CA ALA A 133 -1.85 6.16 0.41
C ALA A 133 -0.55 6.92 0.08
N ASP A 134 -0.50 8.20 0.38
CA ASP A 134 0.69 9.00 0.11
C ASP A 134 1.88 8.49 0.93
N GLN A 135 1.68 8.20 2.20
CA GLN A 135 2.75 7.69 3.05
C GLN A 135 3.21 6.30 2.63
N PHE A 136 2.26 5.46 2.24
CA PHE A 136 2.60 4.13 1.74
C PHE A 136 3.50 4.24 0.52
N PHE A 137 3.13 5.06 -0.45
CA PHE A 137 3.92 5.17 -1.67
C PHE A 137 5.25 5.90 -1.45
N ASP A 138 5.31 6.86 -0.54
CA ASP A 138 6.58 7.49 -0.20
C ASP A 138 7.53 6.44 0.39
N ASN A 139 7.03 5.63 1.32
CA ASN A 139 7.84 4.60 1.94
C ASN A 139 8.21 3.50 0.95
N PHE A 140 7.26 3.12 0.10
CA PHE A 140 7.49 2.10 -0.91
C PHE A 140 8.58 2.57 -1.89
N GLN A 141 8.50 3.82 -2.30
CA GLN A 141 9.48 4.38 -3.22
C GLN A 141 10.87 4.39 -2.60
N GLU A 142 10.98 4.69 -1.31
CA GLU A 142 12.26 4.63 -0.63
C GLU A 142 12.82 3.21 -0.62
N GLN A 143 11.95 2.20 -0.47
CA GLN A 143 12.40 0.82 -0.43
C GLN A 143 12.99 0.37 -1.77
N ILE A 144 12.38 0.76 -2.88
CA ILE A 144 12.83 0.27 -4.18
C ILE A 144 13.81 1.19 -4.87
N ASP A 145 13.72 2.49 -4.66
CA ASP A 145 14.62 3.44 -5.30
C ASP A 145 15.79 3.81 -4.39
N GLY A 146 15.70 3.39 -3.14
CA GLY A 146 16.70 3.73 -2.13
C GLY A 146 16.48 5.13 -1.58
N PRO A 147 17.28 5.50 -0.58
CA PRO A 147 17.19 6.85 -0.03
C PRO A 147 17.52 7.84 -1.13
N LEU A 148 16.97 9.03 -1.01
CA LEU A 148 17.24 10.06 -1.99
C LEU A 148 18.62 10.68 -1.83
N ASP A 149 19.46 10.09 -1.02
CA ASP A 149 20.80 10.58 -0.79
C ASP A 149 21.67 10.21 -2.00
N PRO A 150 22.20 11.15 -2.70
CA PRO A 150 23.02 10.88 -3.88
C PRO A 150 24.23 10.02 -3.59
N GLU A 151 24.78 10.12 -2.39
CA GLU A 151 25.92 9.32 -2.09
C GLU A 151 25.55 7.87 -1.96
N THR A 152 24.42 7.60 -1.37
CA THR A 152 23.97 6.24 -1.23
C THR A 152 23.68 5.66 -2.59
N ASP A 153 23.12 6.45 -3.47
CA ASP A 153 22.84 5.96 -4.78
C ASP A 153 24.13 5.59 -5.49
N ALA A 154 25.11 6.39 -5.35
CA ALA A 154 26.36 6.12 -6.01
C ALA A 154 26.95 4.84 -5.49
N ASP A 155 26.81 4.59 -4.22
CA ASP A 155 27.38 3.39 -3.69
C ASP A 155 26.62 2.21 -4.10
N ALA A 156 25.39 2.35 -4.16
CA ALA A 156 24.63 1.25 -4.47
C ALA A 156 24.79 0.91 -5.81
N SER A 157 25.02 1.83 -6.49
CA SER A 157 25.09 1.57 -7.77
C SER A 157 25.94 0.78 -8.15
N PRO A 158 26.66 0.68 -7.69
CA PRO A 158 27.27 -0.07 -8.35
C PRO A 158 26.59 -1.09 -8.40
N ALA A 159 26.05 -1.16 -7.84
CA ALA A 159 25.52 -2.11 -7.96
C ALA A 159 24.95 -2.14 -8.89
N ALA A 160 25.11 -1.65 -9.07
CA ALA A 160 24.61 -1.82 -9.87
C ALA A 160 24.79 -1.93 -10.08
#